data_c09c64aab7a0fe61a3bf8c7d468791cf
#
_entry.id   c09c64aab7a0fe61a3bf8c7d468791cf
#
_cell.length_a   1.000
_cell.length_b   1.000
_cell.length_c   1.000
_cell.angle_alpha   90.00
_cell.angle_beta   90.00
_cell.angle_gamma   90.00
#
_symmetry.space_group_name_H-M   'P 1'
#
loop_
_entity.id
_entity.type
_entity.pdbx_description
1 polymer ?
#
loop_
_entity_poly.entity_id
_entity_poly.type
_entity_poly.pdbx_seq_one_letter_code
_entity_poly.pdbx_strand_id
1 'polypeptide(L)'
;EENKVNFVVMGTHGMKGRQKLFGSWALRVIAGSSVPFIVVQEDPPEKERYTDIVFPVDFRKENKEKLQWAIFLGKYLNSKIHLYKEPMVNKDLAQKVNVNLNFAVRFLIQNNIEYEIHSPVKTNNFQKEVLAFSKKIHADMILITTTKHITSVDYIFGAKEQYLLSNNEKIPVMCVNPKSNFA
;
A
#
# COMPACT_ATOMS: atom_id res chain seq x y z
N GLU A 1 9.58 -21.96 -19.91
CA GLU A 1 8.92 -20.72 -20.36
C GLU A 1 8.70 -19.84 -19.14
N GLU A 2 9.36 -18.67 -19.09
CA GLU A 2 9.15 -17.69 -18.01
C GLU A 2 7.74 -17.10 -18.16
N ASN A 3 6.88 -17.39 -17.21
CA ASN A 3 5.56 -16.77 -17.13
C ASN A 3 5.72 -15.28 -16.81
N LYS A 4 5.31 -14.41 -17.72
CA LYS A 4 5.25 -12.96 -17.49
C LYS A 4 4.09 -12.67 -16.53
N VAL A 5 4.39 -12.59 -15.23
CA VAL A 5 3.42 -12.32 -14.17
C VAL A 5 3.40 -10.82 -13.87
N ASN A 6 2.22 -10.21 -13.83
CA ASN A 6 2.07 -8.80 -13.49
C ASN A 6 2.02 -8.55 -11.97
N PHE A 7 1.42 -9.45 -11.21
CA PHE A 7 1.37 -9.44 -9.75
C PHE A 7 1.14 -10.85 -9.22
N VAL A 8 1.38 -11.06 -7.94
CA VAL A 8 1.16 -12.33 -7.23
C VAL A 8 0.12 -12.13 -6.14
N VAL A 9 -0.85 -13.02 -6.03
CA VAL A 9 -1.76 -13.08 -4.89
C VAL A 9 -1.23 -14.10 -3.88
N MET A 10 -1.05 -13.66 -2.64
CA MET A 10 -0.55 -14.50 -1.55
C MET A 10 -1.58 -14.56 -0.42
N GLY A 11 -2.11 -15.74 -0.18
CA GLY A 11 -2.94 -16.01 0.98
C GLY A 11 -2.07 -16.18 2.23
N THR A 12 -2.44 -15.51 3.32
CA THR A 12 -1.86 -15.76 4.63
C THR A 12 -2.87 -16.55 5.42
N HIS A 13 -2.65 -17.84 5.55
CA HIS A 13 -3.49 -18.67 6.43
C HIS A 13 -3.42 -18.11 7.84
N GLY A 14 -4.57 -17.67 8.35
CA GLY A 14 -4.68 -17.16 9.69
C GLY A 14 -4.17 -18.21 10.68
N MET A 15 -2.98 -17.97 11.23
CA MET A 15 -2.53 -18.79 12.36
C MET A 15 -3.52 -18.58 13.50
N LYS A 16 -4.23 -19.64 13.86
CA LYS A 16 -5.08 -19.68 15.04
C LYS A 16 -4.18 -19.42 16.25
N GLY A 17 -4.25 -18.24 16.84
CA GLY A 17 -3.50 -17.88 18.03
C GLY A 17 -2.85 -16.50 17.98
N ARG A 18 -2.35 -16.05 19.13
CA ARG A 18 -1.76 -14.71 19.37
C ARG A 18 -0.49 -14.37 18.54
N GLN A 19 -0.01 -15.26 17.68
CA GLN A 19 1.17 -15.04 16.84
C GLN A 19 0.75 -14.68 15.42
N LYS A 20 0.19 -13.49 15.24
CA LYS A 20 -0.07 -12.89 13.92
C LYS A 20 1.23 -12.29 13.33
N LEU A 21 2.27 -13.09 13.24
CA LEU A 21 3.48 -12.69 12.55
C LEU A 21 3.44 -13.29 11.15
N PHE A 22 3.37 -12.42 10.17
CA PHE A 22 3.80 -12.76 8.82
C PHE A 22 5.13 -13.50 8.93
N GLY A 23 5.19 -14.73 8.46
CA GLY A 23 6.43 -15.49 8.54
C GLY A 23 7.56 -14.69 7.87
N SER A 24 8.74 -14.67 8.48
CA SER A 24 9.90 -13.95 7.95
C SER A 24 10.19 -14.32 6.48
N TRP A 25 9.84 -15.51 6.06
CA TRP A 25 9.95 -15.97 4.68
C TRP A 25 8.98 -15.24 3.73
N ALA A 26 7.70 -15.10 4.08
CA ALA A 26 6.73 -14.40 3.25
C ALA A 26 7.14 -12.94 3.04
N LEU A 27 7.60 -12.28 4.10
CA LEU A 27 8.11 -10.91 4.03
C LEU A 27 9.35 -10.80 3.12
N ARG A 28 10.27 -11.76 3.19
CA ARG A 28 11.46 -11.80 2.31
C ARG A 28 11.08 -11.99 0.85
N VAL A 29 10.14 -12.88 0.56
CA VAL A 29 9.65 -13.12 -0.80
C VAL A 29 9.00 -11.86 -1.36
N ILE A 30 8.12 -11.21 -0.59
CA ILE A 30 7.46 -9.97 -1.01
C ILE A 30 8.51 -8.87 -1.25
N ALA A 31 9.43 -8.64 -0.30
CA ALA A 31 10.43 -7.58 -0.41
C ALA A 31 11.47 -7.82 -1.52
N GLY A 32 11.78 -9.07 -1.82
CA GLY A 32 12.75 -9.45 -2.87
C GLY A 32 12.17 -9.50 -4.28
N SER A 33 10.85 -9.36 -4.44
CA SER A 33 10.19 -9.50 -5.73
C SER A 33 10.30 -8.23 -6.59
N SER A 34 10.38 -8.43 -7.90
CA SER A 34 10.25 -7.35 -8.91
C SER A 34 8.80 -7.05 -9.28
N VAL A 35 7.86 -7.94 -8.91
CA VAL A 35 6.43 -7.76 -9.15
C VAL A 35 5.69 -7.52 -7.84
N PRO A 36 4.58 -6.77 -7.81
CA PRO A 36 3.82 -6.53 -6.61
C PRO A 36 3.10 -7.78 -6.10
N PHE A 37 2.83 -7.77 -4.81
CA PHE A 37 2.06 -8.81 -4.13
C PHE A 37 0.76 -8.24 -3.59
N ILE A 38 -0.35 -8.94 -3.84
CA ILE A 38 -1.61 -8.72 -3.13
C ILE A 38 -1.70 -9.76 -2.02
N VAL A 39 -1.65 -9.28 -0.79
CA VAL A 39 -1.70 -10.12 0.39
C VAL A 39 -3.13 -10.18 0.90
N VAL A 40 -3.69 -11.38 1.00
CA VAL A 40 -5.05 -11.64 1.49
C VAL A 40 -4.99 -12.52 2.74
N GLN A 41 -5.82 -12.22 3.73
CA GLN A 41 -5.82 -12.93 5.03
C GLN A 41 -6.97 -13.92 5.18
N GLU A 42 -8.00 -13.76 4.40
CA GLU A 42 -9.17 -14.67 4.29
C GLU A 42 -9.63 -14.71 2.85
N ASP A 43 -10.53 -15.65 2.58
CA ASP A 43 -11.25 -15.63 1.31
C ASP A 43 -11.93 -14.27 1.17
N PRO A 44 -11.68 -13.57 0.06
CA PRO A 44 -12.33 -12.28 -0.16
C PRO A 44 -13.84 -12.48 -0.14
N PRO A 45 -14.59 -11.54 0.46
CA PRO A 45 -16.05 -11.59 0.31
C PRO A 45 -16.37 -11.66 -1.20
N GLU A 46 -17.44 -12.36 -1.55
CA GLU A 46 -17.96 -12.38 -2.93
C GLU A 46 -18.32 -10.95 -3.35
N LYS A 47 -17.32 -10.21 -3.75
CA LYS A 47 -17.45 -8.86 -4.29
C LYS A 47 -17.06 -8.90 -5.76
N GLU A 48 -17.99 -8.47 -6.58
CA GLU A 48 -17.74 -8.37 -8.02
C GLU A 48 -16.72 -7.30 -8.40
N ARG A 49 -16.41 -6.35 -7.50
CA ARG A 49 -15.58 -5.18 -7.83
C ARG A 49 -14.74 -4.69 -6.64
N TYR A 50 -13.55 -4.20 -6.95
CA TYR A 50 -12.66 -3.46 -6.05
C TYR A 50 -12.84 -1.96 -6.34
N THR A 51 -13.79 -1.31 -5.63
CA THR A 51 -14.19 0.07 -5.93
C THR A 51 -13.42 1.12 -5.15
N ASP A 52 -13.02 0.81 -3.92
CA ASP A 52 -12.43 1.78 -2.99
C ASP A 52 -11.03 1.37 -2.55
N ILE A 53 -10.02 2.08 -3.07
CA ILE A 53 -8.60 1.78 -2.82
C ILE A 53 -7.98 2.89 -1.98
N VAL A 54 -7.48 2.55 -0.80
CA VAL A 54 -6.77 3.49 0.06
C VAL A 54 -5.29 3.56 -0.33
N PHE A 55 -4.83 4.78 -0.60
CA PHE A 55 -3.47 5.10 -1.00
C PHE A 55 -2.83 6.03 0.03
N PRO A 56 -2.09 5.51 1.03
CA PRO A 56 -1.37 6.34 1.99
C PRO A 56 -0.29 7.18 1.30
N VAL A 57 -0.25 8.47 1.58
CA VAL A 57 0.74 9.42 1.05
C VAL A 57 1.62 9.92 2.17
N ASP A 58 2.88 9.50 2.19
CA ASP A 58 3.91 9.92 3.13
C ASP A 58 5.04 10.71 2.42
N PHE A 59 6.12 11.02 3.14
CA PHE A 59 7.24 11.81 2.63
C PHE A 59 8.23 11.02 1.75
N ARG A 60 8.07 9.70 1.60
CA ARG A 60 9.01 8.82 0.88
C ARG A 60 8.88 9.00 -0.63
N LYS A 61 10.00 8.91 -1.34
CA LYS A 61 10.06 9.05 -2.82
C LYS A 61 9.34 7.91 -3.54
N GLU A 62 9.30 6.75 -2.95
CA GLU A 62 8.77 5.50 -3.46
C GLU A 62 7.24 5.54 -3.68
N ASN A 63 6.57 6.56 -3.16
CA ASN A 63 5.14 6.79 -3.43
C ASN A 63 4.82 6.87 -4.94
N LYS A 64 5.80 7.28 -5.77
CA LYS A 64 5.60 7.40 -7.22
C LYS A 64 5.40 6.05 -7.90
N GLU A 65 6.05 5.00 -7.42
CA GLU A 65 5.99 3.69 -8.05
C GLU A 65 4.63 3.01 -7.85
N LYS A 66 4.07 3.12 -6.66
CA LYS A 66 2.73 2.58 -6.41
C LYS A 66 1.62 3.35 -7.15
N LEU A 67 1.89 4.60 -7.58
CA LEU A 67 0.92 5.39 -8.34
C LEU A 67 0.56 4.76 -9.68
N GLN A 68 1.49 4.09 -10.35
CA GLN A 68 1.20 3.35 -11.59
C GLN A 68 0.15 2.27 -11.36
N TRP A 69 0.20 1.62 -10.18
CA TRP A 69 -0.78 0.61 -9.79
C TRP A 69 -2.14 1.23 -9.42
N ALA A 70 -2.14 2.38 -8.77
CA ALA A 70 -3.40 3.12 -8.53
C ALA A 70 -4.08 3.50 -9.85
N ILE A 71 -3.32 3.96 -10.85
CA ILE A 71 -3.84 4.24 -12.20
C ILE A 71 -4.35 2.97 -12.87
N PHE A 72 -3.61 1.87 -12.77
CA PHE A 72 -4.04 0.58 -13.32
C PHE A 72 -5.37 0.13 -12.71
N LEU A 73 -5.47 0.11 -11.39
CA LEU A 73 -6.69 -0.27 -10.67
C LEU A 73 -7.86 0.66 -11.04
N GLY A 74 -7.63 1.96 -11.10
CA GLY A 74 -8.65 2.93 -11.52
C GLY A 74 -9.14 2.70 -12.94
N LYS A 75 -8.24 2.41 -13.89
CA LYS A 75 -8.61 2.19 -15.29
C LYS A 75 -9.33 0.87 -15.55
N TYR A 76 -8.84 -0.21 -14.96
CA TYR A 76 -9.32 -1.55 -15.29
C TYR A 76 -10.40 -2.08 -14.35
N LEU A 77 -10.42 -1.60 -13.09
CA LEU A 77 -11.43 -1.99 -12.11
C LEU A 77 -12.42 -0.86 -11.81
N ASN A 78 -12.24 0.31 -12.43
CA ASN A 78 -13.03 1.52 -12.15
C ASN A 78 -12.99 1.92 -10.67
N SER A 79 -11.80 1.75 -10.06
CA SER A 79 -11.59 2.03 -8.65
C SER A 79 -11.41 3.52 -8.38
N LYS A 80 -12.01 4.01 -7.30
CA LYS A 80 -11.77 5.32 -6.72
C LYS A 80 -10.56 5.26 -5.80
N ILE A 81 -9.66 6.23 -5.90
CA ILE A 81 -8.42 6.28 -5.14
C ILE A 81 -8.54 7.27 -3.98
N HIS A 82 -8.54 6.76 -2.76
CA HIS A 82 -8.56 7.57 -1.54
C HIS A 82 -7.13 7.90 -1.11
N LEU A 83 -6.64 9.07 -1.50
CA LEU A 83 -5.33 9.59 -1.11
C LEU A 83 -5.36 9.98 0.37
N TYR A 84 -4.79 9.16 1.24
CA TYR A 84 -4.76 9.39 2.68
C TYR A 84 -3.43 10.00 3.09
N LYS A 85 -3.44 11.32 3.31
CA LYS A 85 -2.25 12.13 3.54
C LYS A 85 -1.76 12.05 4.98
N GLU A 86 -0.45 11.77 5.17
CA GLU A 86 0.19 11.82 6.49
C GLU A 86 0.37 13.26 6.97
N PRO A 87 -0.18 13.62 8.16
CA PRO A 87 0.08 14.93 8.75
C PRO A 87 1.49 14.96 9.36
N MET A 88 2.26 15.99 9.03
CA MET A 88 3.63 16.17 9.52
C MET A 88 3.78 17.48 10.29
N VAL A 89 4.40 17.41 11.48
CA VAL A 89 4.75 18.58 12.29
C VAL A 89 5.99 19.27 11.72
N ASN A 90 6.97 18.49 11.27
CA ASN A 90 8.17 19.01 10.62
C ASN A 90 7.82 19.61 9.26
N LYS A 91 8.15 20.88 9.03
CA LYS A 91 7.82 21.63 7.80
C LYS A 91 8.43 21.02 6.54
N ASP A 92 9.68 20.54 6.59
CA ASP A 92 10.37 19.96 5.44
C ASP A 92 9.74 18.64 5.05
N LEU A 93 9.36 17.80 6.02
CA LEU A 93 8.64 16.56 5.78
C LEU A 93 7.22 16.83 5.26
N ALA A 94 6.53 17.83 5.84
CA ALA A 94 5.22 18.25 5.35
C ALA A 94 5.27 18.72 3.89
N GLN A 95 6.32 19.45 3.50
CA GLN A 95 6.53 19.85 2.12
C GLN A 95 6.74 18.64 1.20
N LYS A 96 7.54 17.64 1.61
CA LYS A 96 7.72 16.40 0.85
C LYS A 96 6.42 15.62 0.67
N VAL A 97 5.60 15.52 1.71
CA VAL A 97 4.25 14.89 1.62
C VAL A 97 3.38 15.67 0.62
N ASN A 98 3.38 17.01 0.68
CA ASN A 98 2.61 17.82 -0.27
C ASN A 98 3.10 17.67 -1.72
N VAL A 99 4.40 17.57 -1.94
CA VAL A 99 4.96 17.30 -3.28
C VAL A 99 4.49 15.94 -3.79
N ASN A 100 4.55 14.90 -2.96
CA ASN A 100 4.07 13.56 -3.33
C ASN A 100 2.56 13.53 -3.60
N LEU A 101 1.78 14.22 -2.77
CA LEU A 101 0.32 14.34 -2.96
C LEU A 101 -0.01 15.04 -4.28
N ASN A 102 0.59 16.21 -4.53
CA ASN A 102 0.34 16.96 -5.76
C ASN A 102 0.78 16.20 -7.01
N PHE A 103 1.86 15.42 -6.91
CA PHE A 103 2.29 14.53 -7.98
C PHE A 103 1.22 13.46 -8.24
N ALA A 104 0.73 12.77 -7.19
CA ALA A 104 -0.30 11.74 -7.33
C ALA A 104 -1.58 12.33 -7.94
N VAL A 105 -2.07 13.45 -7.42
CA VAL A 105 -3.28 14.15 -7.92
C VAL A 105 -3.16 14.47 -9.41
N ARG A 106 -2.03 15.06 -9.83
CA ARG A 106 -1.81 15.40 -11.23
C ARG A 106 -1.92 14.18 -12.15
N PHE A 107 -1.28 13.08 -11.76
CA PHE A 107 -1.30 11.86 -12.56
C PHE A 107 -2.68 11.17 -12.58
N LEU A 108 -3.42 11.19 -11.47
CA LEU A 108 -4.78 10.67 -11.44
C LEU A 108 -5.70 11.49 -12.34
N ILE A 109 -5.63 12.83 -12.30
CA ILE A 109 -6.38 13.72 -13.20
C ILE A 109 -6.03 13.44 -14.68
N GLN A 110 -4.74 13.38 -15.02
CA GLN A 110 -4.29 13.10 -16.40
C GLN A 110 -4.77 11.76 -16.95
N ASN A 111 -5.05 10.81 -16.07
CA ASN A 111 -5.54 9.48 -16.44
C ASN A 111 -7.06 9.31 -16.26
N ASN A 112 -7.79 10.38 -15.90
CA ASN A 112 -9.22 10.37 -15.63
C ASN A 112 -9.62 9.36 -14.53
N ILE A 113 -8.83 9.24 -13.48
CA ILE A 113 -9.10 8.39 -12.33
C ILE A 113 -9.80 9.19 -11.25
N GLU A 114 -10.91 8.68 -10.74
CA GLU A 114 -11.63 9.27 -9.62
C GLU A 114 -10.79 9.17 -8.34
N TYR A 115 -10.72 10.26 -7.58
CA TYR A 115 -9.98 10.29 -6.32
C TYR A 115 -10.60 11.22 -5.29
N GLU A 116 -10.28 10.97 -4.04
CA GLU A 116 -10.55 11.87 -2.91
C GLU A 116 -9.30 12.02 -2.04
N ILE A 117 -9.18 13.18 -1.37
CA ILE A 117 -8.06 13.47 -0.48
C ILE A 117 -8.57 13.50 0.96
N HIS A 118 -7.90 12.75 1.82
CA HIS A 118 -8.21 12.64 3.24
C HIS A 118 -6.94 12.84 4.07
N SER A 119 -7.10 13.32 5.31
CA SER A 119 -6.01 13.43 6.28
C SER A 119 -6.57 13.42 7.69
N PRO A 120 -5.96 12.73 8.65
CA PRO A 120 -6.32 12.90 10.06
C PRO A 120 -5.87 14.27 10.56
N VAL A 121 -6.54 14.81 11.56
CA VAL A 121 -6.18 16.11 12.17
C VAL A 121 -4.81 16.03 12.82
N LYS A 122 -4.56 14.95 13.57
CA LYS A 122 -3.29 14.62 14.23
C LYS A 122 -3.15 13.11 14.27
N THR A 123 -1.92 12.61 14.28
CA THR A 123 -1.67 11.19 14.49
C THR A 123 -0.34 10.96 15.20
N ASN A 124 -0.34 10.01 16.14
CA ASN A 124 0.89 9.43 16.71
C ASN A 124 1.27 8.12 16.00
N ASN A 125 0.34 7.58 15.18
CA ASN A 125 0.56 6.34 14.43
C ASN A 125 -0.26 6.39 13.14
N PHE A 126 0.39 6.80 12.07
CA PHE A 126 -0.24 6.97 10.77
C PHE A 126 -0.86 5.67 10.22
N GLN A 127 -0.24 4.52 10.47
CA GLN A 127 -0.74 3.23 9.99
C GLN A 127 -2.04 2.82 10.68
N LYS A 128 -2.20 3.15 11.96
CA LYS A 128 -3.47 2.95 12.67
C LYS A 128 -4.57 3.81 12.06
N GLU A 129 -4.26 5.06 11.73
CA GLU A 129 -5.21 5.96 11.08
C GLU A 129 -5.60 5.49 9.67
N VAL A 130 -4.62 5.02 8.89
CA VAL A 130 -4.87 4.41 7.58
C VAL A 130 -5.84 3.24 7.72
N LEU A 131 -5.61 2.34 8.66
CA LEU A 131 -6.45 1.16 8.85
C LEU A 131 -7.86 1.55 9.35
N ALA A 132 -7.96 2.46 10.33
CA ALA A 132 -9.24 2.95 10.83
C ALA A 132 -10.07 3.64 9.74
N PHE A 133 -9.41 4.45 8.90
CA PHE A 133 -10.04 5.07 7.74
C PHE A 133 -10.49 4.04 6.71
N SER A 134 -9.63 3.07 6.37
CA SER A 134 -9.96 2.00 5.42
C SER A 134 -11.18 1.20 5.89
N LYS A 135 -11.25 0.88 7.19
CA LYS A 135 -12.42 0.24 7.79
C LYS A 135 -13.68 1.11 7.66
N LYS A 136 -13.56 2.41 7.99
CA LYS A 136 -14.68 3.35 7.96
C LYS A 136 -15.35 3.46 6.59
N ILE A 137 -14.55 3.44 5.52
CA ILE A 137 -15.07 3.54 4.14
C ILE A 137 -15.33 2.18 3.50
N HIS A 138 -15.14 1.08 4.24
CA HIS A 138 -15.22 -0.29 3.70
C HIS A 138 -14.31 -0.51 2.50
N ALA A 139 -13.07 0.00 2.60
CA ALA A 139 -12.10 -0.10 1.53
C ALA A 139 -11.85 -1.56 1.11
N ASP A 140 -11.72 -1.78 -0.20
CA ASP A 140 -11.47 -3.09 -0.78
C ASP A 140 -10.00 -3.48 -0.78
N MET A 141 -9.09 -2.47 -0.73
CA MET A 141 -7.65 -2.69 -0.74
C MET A 141 -6.90 -1.49 -0.16
N ILE A 142 -5.75 -1.76 0.45
CA ILE A 142 -4.75 -0.75 0.83
C ILE A 142 -3.52 -0.92 -0.04
N LEU A 143 -3.08 0.14 -0.72
CA LEU A 143 -1.94 0.12 -1.62
C LEU A 143 -0.71 0.73 -0.93
N ILE A 144 0.29 -0.09 -0.60
CA ILE A 144 1.51 0.34 0.10
C ILE A 144 2.76 0.17 -0.74
N THR A 145 3.81 0.91 -0.37
CA THR A 145 5.17 0.70 -0.88
C THR A 145 6.00 0.04 0.20
N THR A 146 6.75 -0.98 -0.17
CA THR A 146 7.71 -1.61 0.75
C THR A 146 8.95 -0.74 0.90
N THR A 147 9.53 -0.71 2.10
CA THR A 147 10.78 0.03 2.33
C THR A 147 11.97 -0.89 2.08
N LYS A 148 12.83 -0.51 1.14
CA LYS A 148 14.16 -1.13 1.01
C LYS A 148 15.08 -0.52 2.06
N HIS A 149 15.31 -1.17 3.17
CA HIS A 149 16.50 -0.88 3.98
C HIS A 149 17.69 -1.61 3.36
N ILE A 150 18.56 -0.84 2.73
CA ILE A 150 19.81 -1.30 2.18
C ILE A 150 20.82 -1.44 3.34
N THR A 151 20.72 -2.49 4.07
CA THR A 151 21.86 -3.10 4.74
C THR A 151 21.91 -4.55 4.28
N SER A 152 23.07 -4.97 3.87
CA SER A 152 23.39 -6.12 3.03
C SER A 152 22.96 -7.52 3.51
N VAL A 153 22.11 -7.66 4.50
CA VAL A 153 21.67 -8.96 5.03
C VAL A 153 20.17 -9.07 5.29
N ASP A 154 19.43 -7.98 5.49
CA ASP A 154 18.02 -8.06 5.89
C ASP A 154 17.12 -7.16 5.04
N TYR A 155 16.37 -7.76 4.11
CA TYR A 155 15.15 -7.16 3.59
C TYR A 155 14.12 -7.14 4.72
N ILE A 156 14.16 -6.11 5.55
CA ILE A 156 13.23 -5.99 6.67
C ILE A 156 12.09 -5.09 6.22
N PHE A 157 10.88 -5.64 6.13
CA PHE A 157 9.66 -4.84 6.20
C PHE A 157 9.72 -4.02 7.48
N GLY A 158 9.59 -2.70 7.36
CA GLY A 158 9.47 -1.85 8.54
C GLY A 158 8.26 -2.28 9.39
N ALA A 159 8.30 -2.04 10.67
CA ALA A 159 7.20 -2.34 11.59
C ALA A 159 5.86 -1.73 11.14
N LYS A 160 5.93 -0.64 10.37
CA LYS A 160 4.79 0.08 9.80
C LYS A 160 4.07 -0.73 8.73
N GLU A 161 4.81 -1.29 7.78
CA GLU A 161 4.26 -2.10 6.70
C GLU A 161 3.74 -3.44 7.22
N GLN A 162 4.46 -4.07 8.17
CA GLN A 162 3.99 -5.30 8.83
C GLN A 162 2.66 -5.12 9.53
N TYR A 163 2.44 -3.95 10.15
CA TYR A 163 1.19 -3.63 10.82
C TYR A 163 0.00 -3.64 9.85
N LEU A 164 0.17 -3.08 8.65
CA LEU A 164 -0.88 -3.08 7.62
C LEU A 164 -1.07 -4.46 7.00
N LEU A 165 0.01 -5.20 6.75
CA LEU A 165 -0.05 -6.54 6.18
C LEU A 165 -0.74 -7.56 7.08
N SER A 166 -0.58 -7.42 8.41
CA SER A 166 -1.20 -8.28 9.41
C SER A 166 -2.47 -7.67 10.02
N ASN A 167 -3.17 -6.81 9.28
CA ASN A 167 -4.31 -6.07 9.80
C ASN A 167 -5.47 -6.98 10.25
N ASN A 168 -6.11 -6.61 11.35
CA ASN A 168 -7.23 -7.38 11.91
C ASN A 168 -8.53 -7.21 11.13
N GLU A 169 -8.61 -6.20 10.29
CA GLU A 169 -9.79 -5.88 9.47
C GLU A 169 -9.82 -6.74 8.19
N LYS A 170 -8.77 -7.54 7.96
CA LYS A 170 -8.64 -8.48 6.83
C LYS A 170 -8.74 -7.80 5.45
N ILE A 171 -8.49 -6.50 5.41
CA ILE A 171 -8.47 -5.75 4.18
C ILE A 171 -7.26 -6.20 3.36
N PRO A 172 -7.42 -6.60 2.09
CA PRO A 172 -6.33 -6.93 1.20
C PRO A 172 -5.30 -5.80 1.10
N VAL A 173 -4.02 -6.15 1.06
CA VAL A 173 -2.93 -5.18 0.96
C VAL A 173 -2.08 -5.45 -0.27
N MET A 174 -2.03 -4.50 -1.19
CA MET A 174 -1.13 -4.57 -2.33
C MET A 174 0.20 -3.91 -1.97
N CYS A 175 1.27 -4.71 -2.03
CA CYS A 175 2.65 -4.29 -1.76
C CYS A 175 3.38 -4.06 -3.08
N VAL A 176 3.82 -2.83 -3.31
CA VAL A 176 4.63 -2.46 -4.46
C VAL A 176 6.07 -2.26 -4.00
N ASN A 177 7.00 -2.99 -4.59
CA ASN A 177 8.42 -2.82 -4.29
C ASN A 177 9.01 -1.70 -5.14
N PRO A 178 9.81 -0.79 -4.54
CA PRO A 178 10.55 0.18 -5.32
C PRO A 178 11.49 -0.57 -6.27
N LYS A 179 11.42 -0.27 -7.56
CA LYS A 179 12.40 -0.79 -8.50
C LYS A 179 13.76 -0.24 -8.09
N SER A 180 14.71 -1.14 -7.84
CA SER A 180 16.10 -0.72 -7.61
C SER A 180 16.60 -0.06 -8.88
N ASN A 181 16.79 1.25 -8.79
CA ASN A 181 17.53 2.10 -9.73
C ASN A 181 17.61 1.59 -11.16
N PHE A 182 16.94 2.32 -12.04
CA PHE A 182 17.48 2.48 -13.37
C PHE A 182 18.87 3.09 -13.21
N ALA A 183 19.91 2.27 -13.35
CA ALA A 183 21.25 2.74 -13.63
C ALA A 183 21.25 3.39 -15.01
#